data_756b08336c319d10c6f4a4ee07368449
#
_entry.id   756b08336c319d10c6f4a4ee07368449
#
_cell.length_a   1.000
_cell.length_b   1.000
_cell.length_c   1.000
_cell.angle_alpha   90.00
_cell.angle_beta   90.00
_cell.angle_gamma   90.00
#
_symmetry.space_group_name_H-M   'P 1'
#
loop_
_entity.id
_entity.type
_entity.pdbx_description
1 polymer ?
#
loop_
_entity_poly.entity_id
_entity_poly.type
_entity_poly.pdbx_seq_one_letter_code
_entity_poly.pdbx_strand_id
1 'polypeptide(L)'
;MAFDLSNYEDVDTRIHRFWESHPNGRISTDIVYQGHNSEGQLKQVIIRARVWKDKTSGKPDAVDFAEELFGSSPVNRSSFIENCSTSAIGRALATLGMSKKGSRPSTTEMTKAARVVPKEVDPWALADEPEAIKESARPVCAHGQMERKTGLKKDGTPYAGWICADKGASVRCEAIWDRS
;
A
#
# COMPACT_ATOMS: atom_id res chain seq x y z
N MET A 1 -13.48 -11.63 15.29
CA MET A 1 -14.80 -10.95 15.20
C MET A 1 -15.07 -10.71 13.73
N ALA A 2 -16.25 -11.11 13.23
CA ALA A 2 -16.66 -10.73 11.87
C ALA A 2 -16.97 -9.23 11.87
N PHE A 3 -16.45 -8.49 10.89
CA PHE A 3 -16.71 -7.07 10.74
C PHE A 3 -18.16 -6.88 10.26
N ASP A 4 -18.97 -6.15 11.04
CA ASP A 4 -20.35 -5.87 10.66
C ASP A 4 -20.38 -4.78 9.58
N LEU A 5 -20.70 -5.19 8.34
CA LEU A 5 -20.81 -4.32 7.18
C LEU A 5 -22.21 -3.72 7.00
N SER A 6 -23.19 -4.07 7.86
CA SER A 6 -24.59 -3.63 7.71
C SER A 6 -24.76 -2.11 7.80
N ASN A 7 -23.83 -1.42 8.45
CA ASN A 7 -23.84 0.04 8.58
C ASN A 7 -23.10 0.78 7.46
N TYR A 8 -22.45 0.05 6.53
CA TYR A 8 -21.69 0.66 5.44
C TYR A 8 -22.49 0.65 4.15
N GLU A 9 -22.50 1.79 3.48
CA GLU A 9 -23.21 2.02 2.23
C GLU A 9 -22.30 1.72 1.05
N ASP A 10 -22.84 1.11 -0.01
CA ASP A 10 -22.13 0.94 -1.27
C ASP A 10 -21.98 2.26 -2.04
N VAL A 11 -21.07 2.27 -3.00
CA VAL A 11 -20.80 3.47 -3.80
C VAL A 11 -21.95 3.78 -4.74
N ASP A 12 -22.63 2.76 -5.27
CA ASP A 12 -23.76 2.93 -6.19
C ASP A 12 -24.91 3.67 -5.52
N THR A 13 -25.22 3.35 -4.27
CA THR A 13 -26.23 4.07 -3.48
C THR A 13 -25.89 5.56 -3.35
N ARG A 14 -24.60 5.90 -3.16
CA ARG A 14 -24.13 7.30 -3.11
C ARG A 14 -24.28 7.99 -4.45
N ILE A 15 -23.95 7.30 -5.54
CA ILE A 15 -24.08 7.79 -6.91
C ILE A 15 -25.56 8.07 -7.23
N HIS A 16 -26.47 7.14 -6.92
CA HIS A 16 -27.91 7.35 -7.11
C HIS A 16 -28.42 8.58 -6.35
N ARG A 17 -28.10 8.68 -5.07
CA ARG A 17 -28.50 9.84 -4.24
C ARG A 17 -27.94 11.15 -4.78
N PHE A 18 -26.72 11.13 -5.31
CA PHE A 18 -26.13 12.30 -5.94
C PHE A 18 -26.94 12.75 -7.16
N TRP A 19 -27.29 11.83 -8.08
CA TRP A 19 -28.06 12.18 -9.28
C TRP A 19 -29.50 12.59 -8.97
N GLU A 20 -30.12 12.02 -7.96
CA GLU A 20 -31.44 12.47 -7.47
C GLU A 20 -31.39 13.91 -6.95
N SER A 21 -30.34 14.26 -6.18
CA SER A 21 -30.19 15.58 -5.58
C SER A 21 -29.63 16.64 -6.54
N HIS A 22 -28.84 16.19 -7.53
CA HIS A 22 -28.12 17.06 -8.46
C HIS A 22 -28.22 16.56 -9.90
N PRO A 23 -29.40 16.66 -10.56
CA PRO A 23 -29.63 16.17 -11.91
C PRO A 23 -28.74 16.87 -12.96
N ASN A 24 -28.29 18.10 -12.71
CA ASN A 24 -27.35 18.83 -13.54
C ASN A 24 -25.87 18.66 -13.09
N GLY A 25 -25.62 17.75 -12.19
CA GLY A 25 -24.28 17.50 -11.67
C GLY A 25 -23.32 16.91 -12.69
N ARG A 26 -22.08 16.69 -12.26
CA ARG A 26 -21.06 15.97 -13.01
C ARG A 26 -20.14 15.24 -12.05
N ILE A 27 -19.81 14.01 -12.42
CA ILE A 27 -18.75 13.22 -11.78
C ILE A 27 -17.69 12.95 -12.86
N SER A 28 -16.41 13.11 -12.53
CA SER A 28 -15.30 12.84 -13.44
C SER A 28 -14.15 12.21 -12.67
N THR A 29 -13.50 11.22 -13.29
CA THR A 29 -12.28 10.62 -12.78
C THR A 29 -11.14 10.81 -13.75
N ASP A 30 -9.93 10.93 -13.23
CA ASP A 30 -8.69 10.94 -14.01
C ASP A 30 -7.58 10.22 -13.25
N ILE A 31 -6.73 9.52 -13.99
CA ILE A 31 -5.54 8.89 -13.43
C ILE A 31 -4.49 9.98 -13.22
N VAL A 32 -4.04 10.15 -11.98
CA VAL A 32 -3.03 11.16 -11.63
C VAL A 32 -1.64 10.55 -11.44
N TYR A 33 -1.57 9.23 -11.26
CA TYR A 33 -0.30 8.51 -11.14
C TYR A 33 -0.42 7.08 -11.66
N GLN A 34 0.65 6.60 -12.28
CA GLN A 34 0.82 5.23 -12.75
C GLN A 34 2.21 4.73 -12.35
N GLY A 35 2.26 3.67 -11.55
CA GLY A 35 3.50 3.00 -11.16
C GLY A 35 3.68 1.70 -11.96
N HIS A 36 4.86 1.51 -12.55
CA HIS A 36 5.20 0.33 -13.34
C HIS A 36 6.33 -0.44 -12.67
N ASN A 37 6.38 -1.77 -12.86
CA ASN A 37 7.53 -2.58 -12.46
C ASN A 37 8.68 -2.45 -13.49
N SER A 38 9.79 -3.16 -13.25
CA SER A 38 10.96 -3.20 -14.14
C SER A 38 10.68 -3.72 -15.55
N GLU A 39 9.57 -4.46 -15.73
CA GLU A 39 9.12 -5.01 -17.01
C GLU A 39 8.13 -4.08 -17.74
N GLY A 40 7.89 -2.87 -17.20
CA GLY A 40 6.95 -1.90 -17.77
C GLY A 40 5.47 -2.23 -17.55
N GLN A 41 5.13 -3.24 -16.72
CA GLN A 41 3.74 -3.57 -16.42
C GLN A 41 3.19 -2.63 -15.35
N LEU A 42 1.97 -2.12 -15.56
CA LEU A 42 1.28 -1.27 -14.59
C LEU A 42 0.97 -2.05 -13.30
N LYS A 43 1.45 -1.56 -12.16
CA LYS A 43 1.32 -2.20 -10.85
C LYS A 43 0.64 -1.33 -9.79
N GLN A 44 0.54 -0.03 -10.03
CA GLN A 44 -0.03 0.93 -9.09
C GLN A 44 -0.78 2.00 -9.86
N VAL A 45 -1.89 2.44 -9.34
CA VAL A 45 -2.65 3.56 -9.92
C VAL A 45 -3.20 4.42 -8.79
N ILE A 46 -3.12 5.74 -8.97
CA ILE A 46 -3.84 6.71 -8.14
C ILE A 46 -4.84 7.42 -9.06
N ILE A 47 -6.11 7.37 -8.69
CA ILE A 47 -7.21 8.02 -9.40
C ILE A 47 -7.77 9.13 -8.52
N ARG A 48 -7.95 10.29 -9.14
CA ARG A 48 -8.66 11.44 -8.59
C ARG A 48 -10.10 11.43 -9.09
N ALA A 49 -11.07 11.57 -8.20
CA ALA A 49 -12.45 11.87 -8.52
C ALA A 49 -12.79 13.33 -8.21
N ARG A 50 -13.54 13.95 -9.09
CA ARG A 50 -14.06 15.31 -8.95
C ARG A 50 -15.56 15.30 -9.14
N VAL A 51 -16.28 16.01 -8.30
CA VAL A 51 -17.74 16.07 -8.29
C VAL A 51 -18.19 17.53 -8.33
N TRP A 52 -19.13 17.85 -9.19
CA TRP A 52 -19.77 19.14 -9.31
C TRP A 52 -21.27 18.98 -9.10
N LYS A 53 -21.87 19.80 -8.22
CA LYS A 53 -23.33 19.88 -8.07
C LYS A 53 -24.01 20.43 -9.31
N ASP A 54 -23.30 21.28 -10.05
CA ASP A 54 -23.70 21.81 -11.35
C ASP A 54 -22.53 21.70 -12.32
N LYS A 55 -22.75 21.02 -13.46
CA LYS A 55 -21.74 20.81 -14.50
C LYS A 55 -21.19 22.10 -15.14
N THR A 56 -21.89 23.23 -14.99
CA THR A 56 -21.45 24.55 -15.50
C THR A 56 -20.47 25.23 -14.57
N SER A 57 -20.33 24.77 -13.33
CA SER A 57 -19.36 25.29 -12.37
C SER A 57 -17.94 25.03 -12.81
N GLY A 58 -17.09 26.06 -12.78
CA GLY A 58 -15.67 25.94 -13.17
C GLY A 58 -14.81 25.16 -12.16
N LYS A 59 -15.25 25.10 -10.89
CA LYS A 59 -14.53 24.38 -9.81
C LYS A 59 -15.40 23.23 -9.29
N PRO A 60 -14.79 22.08 -8.96
CA PRO A 60 -15.52 20.98 -8.32
C PRO A 60 -15.93 21.34 -6.89
N ASP A 61 -17.09 20.84 -6.46
CA ASP A 61 -17.58 20.96 -5.08
C ASP A 61 -16.90 19.96 -4.14
N ALA A 62 -16.44 18.83 -4.67
CA ALA A 62 -15.65 17.85 -3.93
C ALA A 62 -14.58 17.21 -4.81
N VAL A 63 -13.44 16.90 -4.18
CA VAL A 63 -12.32 16.17 -4.79
C VAL A 63 -11.80 15.16 -3.78
N ASP A 64 -11.52 13.94 -4.21
CA ASP A 64 -10.85 12.93 -3.39
C ASP A 64 -10.04 11.99 -4.28
N PHE A 65 -9.22 11.15 -3.64
CA PHE A 65 -8.30 10.23 -4.30
C PHE A 65 -8.47 8.82 -3.77
N ALA A 66 -8.14 7.84 -4.60
CA ALA A 66 -7.93 6.47 -4.19
C ALA A 66 -6.66 5.92 -4.83
N GLU A 67 -6.07 4.95 -4.17
CA GLU A 67 -4.90 4.22 -4.63
C GLU A 67 -5.21 2.73 -4.63
N GLU A 68 -4.77 2.02 -5.67
CA GLU A 68 -4.82 0.57 -5.74
C GLU A 68 -3.53 0.00 -6.30
N LEU A 69 -3.16 -1.16 -5.74
CA LEU A 69 -2.02 -1.95 -6.20
C LEU A 69 -2.52 -3.21 -6.91
N PHE A 70 -1.95 -3.52 -8.07
CA PHE A 70 -2.23 -4.77 -8.77
C PHE A 70 -1.96 -5.98 -7.86
N GLY A 71 -2.90 -6.89 -7.78
CA GLY A 71 -2.77 -8.13 -7.01
C GLY A 71 -2.96 -8.00 -5.50
N SER A 72 -3.17 -6.80 -4.93
CA SER A 72 -3.40 -6.58 -3.49
C SER A 72 -4.68 -7.26 -2.97
N SER A 73 -5.61 -7.60 -3.84
CA SER A 73 -6.85 -8.33 -3.53
C SER A 73 -7.27 -9.19 -4.73
N PRO A 74 -8.21 -10.16 -4.57
CA PRO A 74 -8.76 -10.91 -5.71
C PRO A 74 -9.31 -10.01 -6.81
N VAL A 75 -10.03 -8.94 -6.47
CA VAL A 75 -10.55 -7.95 -7.43
C VAL A 75 -9.41 -7.20 -8.12
N ASN A 76 -8.37 -6.84 -7.38
CA ASN A 76 -7.23 -6.09 -7.92
C ASN A 76 -6.30 -6.92 -8.81
N ARG A 77 -6.53 -8.23 -8.97
CA ARG A 77 -5.82 -9.05 -9.97
C ARG A 77 -6.37 -8.87 -11.38
N SER A 78 -7.64 -8.49 -11.51
CA SER A 78 -8.32 -8.36 -12.81
C SER A 78 -8.83 -6.95 -13.08
N SER A 79 -9.20 -6.19 -12.06
CA SER A 79 -9.98 -4.95 -12.19
C SER A 79 -9.52 -3.86 -11.20
N PHE A 80 -8.20 -3.71 -11.01
CA PHE A 80 -7.70 -2.76 -10.00
C PHE A 80 -7.90 -1.29 -10.40
N ILE A 81 -7.95 -0.98 -11.70
CA ILE A 81 -8.23 0.38 -12.20
C ILE A 81 -9.69 0.75 -11.93
N GLU A 82 -10.62 -0.13 -12.28
CA GLU A 82 -12.05 0.06 -12.06
C GLU A 82 -12.36 0.16 -10.56
N ASN A 83 -11.73 -0.71 -9.77
CA ASN A 83 -11.87 -0.70 -8.32
C ASN A 83 -11.34 0.62 -7.70
N CYS A 84 -10.21 1.12 -8.21
CA CYS A 84 -9.64 2.41 -7.81
C CYS A 84 -10.59 3.57 -8.18
N SER A 85 -11.14 3.56 -9.39
CA SER A 85 -12.09 4.58 -9.85
C SER A 85 -13.35 4.61 -8.98
N THR A 86 -13.94 3.46 -8.70
CA THR A 86 -15.12 3.33 -7.83
C THR A 86 -14.82 3.85 -6.42
N SER A 87 -13.67 3.49 -5.85
CA SER A 87 -13.23 3.97 -4.54
C SER A 87 -13.08 5.50 -4.51
N ALA A 88 -12.43 6.08 -5.54
CA ALA A 88 -12.25 7.53 -5.63
C ALA A 88 -13.59 8.28 -5.69
N ILE A 89 -14.53 7.78 -6.50
CA ILE A 89 -15.90 8.35 -6.60
C ILE A 89 -16.61 8.27 -5.24
N GLY A 90 -16.60 7.09 -4.60
CA GLY A 90 -17.25 6.90 -3.31
C GLY A 90 -16.72 7.84 -2.22
N ARG A 91 -15.41 8.10 -2.21
CA ARG A 91 -14.77 9.04 -1.29
C ARG A 91 -15.14 10.50 -1.60
N ALA A 92 -15.11 10.90 -2.87
CA ALA A 92 -15.49 12.25 -3.27
C ALA A 92 -16.96 12.55 -2.94
N LEU A 93 -17.87 11.59 -3.17
CA LEU A 93 -19.27 11.71 -2.79
C LEU A 93 -19.47 11.77 -1.28
N ALA A 94 -18.69 11.01 -0.50
CA ALA A 94 -18.71 11.10 0.95
C ALA A 94 -18.23 12.47 1.45
N THR A 95 -17.19 13.04 0.82
CA THR A 95 -16.70 14.40 1.09
C THR A 95 -17.75 15.46 0.76
N LEU A 96 -18.57 15.24 -0.28
CA LEU A 96 -19.71 16.10 -0.63
C LEU A 96 -20.89 16.00 0.36
N GLY A 97 -20.88 15.03 1.29
CA GLY A 97 -21.96 14.77 2.24
C GLY A 97 -23.00 13.76 1.77
N MET A 98 -22.74 13.01 0.69
CA MET A 98 -23.66 11.99 0.14
C MET A 98 -23.60 10.64 0.88
N SER A 99 -22.78 10.48 1.92
CA SER A 99 -22.75 9.29 2.74
C SER A 99 -23.75 9.33 3.90
N LYS A 100 -24.18 8.17 4.42
CA LYS A 100 -24.90 8.11 5.69
C LYS A 100 -24.04 8.72 6.81
N LYS A 101 -24.69 9.37 7.77
CA LYS A 101 -24.02 9.98 8.93
C LYS A 101 -23.17 8.92 9.67
N GLY A 102 -21.88 9.17 9.82
CA GLY A 102 -20.92 8.27 10.47
C GLY A 102 -20.26 7.21 9.59
N SER A 103 -20.63 7.09 8.30
CA SER A 103 -20.06 6.10 7.39
C SER A 103 -19.28 6.75 6.23
N ARG A 104 -18.19 7.44 6.54
CA ARG A 104 -17.32 8.01 5.49
C ARG A 104 -16.70 6.93 4.59
N PRO A 105 -16.11 5.84 5.13
CA PRO A 105 -15.67 4.74 4.29
C PRO A 105 -16.85 3.99 3.67
N SER A 106 -16.69 3.51 2.44
CA SER A 106 -17.65 2.61 1.80
C SER A 106 -17.46 1.16 2.29
N THR A 107 -18.44 0.29 2.04
CA THR A 107 -18.34 -1.16 2.27
C THR A 107 -17.06 -1.74 1.63
N THR A 108 -16.73 -1.29 0.41
CA THR A 108 -15.52 -1.72 -0.30
C THR A 108 -14.24 -1.32 0.43
N GLU A 109 -14.15 -0.09 0.94
CA GLU A 109 -12.98 0.38 1.69
C GLU A 109 -12.82 -0.35 3.01
N MET A 110 -13.92 -0.61 3.72
CA MET A 110 -13.89 -1.37 4.98
C MET A 110 -13.47 -2.83 4.77
N THR A 111 -13.90 -3.45 3.68
CA THR A 111 -13.48 -4.80 3.31
C THR A 111 -11.96 -4.84 3.00
N LYS A 112 -11.40 -3.80 2.39
CA LYS A 112 -9.96 -3.66 2.15
C LYS A 112 -9.19 -3.54 3.46
N ALA A 113 -9.61 -2.64 4.35
CA ALA A 113 -8.99 -2.43 5.66
C ALA A 113 -8.98 -3.73 6.50
N ALA A 114 -10.08 -4.48 6.51
CA ALA A 114 -10.16 -5.75 7.23
C ALA A 114 -9.20 -6.84 6.72
N ARG A 115 -8.71 -6.74 5.47
CA ARG A 115 -7.75 -7.69 4.88
C ARG A 115 -6.29 -7.33 5.14
N VAL A 116 -6.01 -6.07 5.43
CA VAL A 116 -4.64 -5.54 5.59
C VAL A 116 -4.16 -5.61 7.04
N VAL A 117 -5.04 -5.87 8.01
CA VAL A 117 -4.63 -6.00 9.42
C VAL A 117 -3.98 -7.37 9.62
N PRO A 118 -2.64 -7.49 9.69
CA PRO A 118 -2.01 -8.66 10.30
C PRO A 118 -2.51 -8.71 11.75
N LYS A 119 -2.93 -9.88 12.23
CA LYS A 119 -3.19 -10.08 13.66
C LYS A 119 -1.97 -9.55 14.44
N GLU A 120 -2.23 -8.61 15.33
CA GLU A 120 -1.26 -8.09 16.31
C GLU A 120 -0.14 -7.18 15.76
N VAL A 121 -0.50 -6.02 15.25
CA VAL A 121 0.41 -4.85 15.29
C VAL A 121 -0.39 -3.69 15.86
N ASP A 122 0.04 -3.16 17.00
CA ASP A 122 -0.48 -1.92 17.57
C ASP A 122 -0.32 -0.81 16.54
N PRO A 123 -1.41 -0.15 16.06
CA PRO A 123 -1.32 0.91 15.06
C PRO A 123 -0.45 2.11 15.51
N TRP A 124 -0.21 2.26 16.80
CA TRP A 124 0.62 3.31 17.39
C TRP A 124 2.07 2.87 17.59
N ALA A 125 2.39 1.57 17.53
CA ALA A 125 3.77 1.07 17.55
C ALA A 125 4.56 1.44 16.28
N LEU A 126 3.88 1.90 15.22
CA LEU A 126 4.50 2.37 13.97
C LEU A 126 4.93 3.84 14.04
N ALA A 127 4.63 4.56 15.13
CA ALA A 127 5.01 5.96 15.29
C ALA A 127 6.38 6.14 15.96
N ASP A 128 6.94 5.07 16.51
CA ASP A 128 8.27 5.09 17.13
C ASP A 128 9.29 4.35 16.24
N GLU A 129 10.10 5.14 15.58
CA GLU A 129 11.30 4.87 14.81
C GLU A 129 11.12 4.19 13.46
N PRO A 130 11.80 4.74 12.40
CA PRO A 130 12.11 3.91 11.25
C PRO A 130 12.81 2.68 11.81
N GLU A 131 12.37 1.47 11.41
CA GLU A 131 13.19 0.29 11.61
C GLU A 131 14.57 0.60 11.05
N ALA A 132 15.44 1.14 11.91
CA ALA A 132 16.83 0.90 11.77
C ALA A 132 16.89 -0.62 11.63
N ILE A 133 17.15 -1.08 10.39
CA ILE A 133 17.58 -2.42 10.10
C ILE A 133 18.35 -2.80 11.35
N LYS A 134 17.81 -3.73 12.17
CA LYS A 134 18.58 -4.29 13.26
C LYS A 134 19.76 -4.90 12.55
N GLU A 135 20.77 -4.09 12.40
CA GLU A 135 22.10 -4.50 12.00
C GLU A 135 22.44 -5.48 13.10
N SER A 136 22.13 -6.74 12.87
CA SER A 136 22.43 -7.84 13.76
C SER A 136 23.87 -7.62 14.10
N ALA A 137 24.18 -7.29 15.35
CA ALA A 137 25.45 -6.72 15.78
C ALA A 137 26.56 -7.43 15.04
N ARG A 138 27.27 -6.73 14.15
CA ARG A 138 28.28 -7.32 13.29
C ARG A 138 29.25 -8.06 14.19
N PRO A 139 29.45 -9.36 14.03
CA PRO A 139 30.38 -10.07 14.90
C PRO A 139 31.76 -9.43 14.82
N VAL A 140 32.41 -9.37 15.96
CA VAL A 140 33.73 -8.75 16.11
C VAL A 140 34.75 -9.87 16.27
N CYS A 141 35.84 -9.83 15.52
CA CYS A 141 36.97 -10.73 15.66
C CYS A 141 38.18 -9.97 16.30
N ALA A 142 39.27 -10.65 16.51
CA ALA A 142 40.49 -10.04 17.09
C ALA A 142 41.03 -8.84 16.28
N HIS A 143 40.64 -8.70 15.00
CA HIS A 143 41.09 -7.62 14.11
C HIS A 143 40.02 -6.55 13.86
N GLY A 144 38.89 -6.57 14.60
CA GLY A 144 37.81 -5.61 14.48
C GLY A 144 36.49 -6.20 13.96
N GLN A 145 35.59 -5.36 13.43
CA GLN A 145 34.31 -5.79 12.91
C GLN A 145 34.47 -6.66 11.66
N MET A 146 33.73 -7.77 11.61
CA MET A 146 33.76 -8.69 10.47
C MET A 146 32.94 -8.13 9.30
N GLU A 147 33.34 -8.52 8.08
CA GLU A 147 32.70 -8.12 6.82
C GLU A 147 31.74 -9.19 6.34
N ARG A 148 30.55 -8.79 5.84
CA ARG A 148 29.56 -9.71 5.30
C ARG A 148 30.00 -10.23 3.94
N LYS A 149 30.01 -11.55 3.76
CA LYS A 149 30.30 -12.22 2.48
C LYS A 149 29.14 -13.09 2.04
N THR A 150 28.69 -12.89 0.82
CA THR A 150 27.63 -13.68 0.18
C THR A 150 28.11 -14.21 -1.17
N GLY A 151 27.54 -15.31 -1.65
CA GLY A 151 27.85 -15.87 -2.96
C GLY A 151 27.08 -17.15 -3.25
N LEU A 152 27.43 -17.81 -4.36
CA LEU A 152 26.88 -19.09 -4.75
C LEU A 152 27.98 -20.15 -4.71
N LYS A 153 27.69 -21.32 -4.17
CA LYS A 153 28.55 -22.50 -4.25
C LYS A 153 28.57 -23.04 -5.68
N LYS A 154 29.49 -23.98 -5.97
CA LYS A 154 29.59 -24.62 -7.30
C LYS A 154 28.33 -25.41 -7.70
N ASP A 155 27.53 -25.81 -6.72
CA ASP A 155 26.26 -26.53 -6.88
C ASP A 155 25.05 -25.57 -7.05
N GLY A 156 25.28 -24.22 -7.08
CA GLY A 156 24.23 -23.21 -7.20
C GLY A 156 23.58 -22.82 -5.88
N THR A 157 23.96 -23.44 -4.76
CA THR A 157 23.38 -23.11 -3.44
C THR A 157 23.92 -21.77 -2.93
N PRO A 158 23.07 -20.81 -2.50
CA PRO A 158 23.54 -19.55 -1.93
C PRO A 158 24.22 -19.79 -0.57
N TYR A 159 25.26 -19.03 -0.30
CA TYR A 159 25.87 -18.97 1.01
C TYR A 159 26.01 -17.52 1.50
N ALA A 160 25.96 -17.33 2.79
CA ALA A 160 26.19 -16.06 3.43
C ALA A 160 26.92 -16.28 4.78
N GLY A 161 27.73 -15.32 5.18
CA GLY A 161 28.50 -15.43 6.43
C GLY A 161 29.32 -14.18 6.69
N TRP A 162 30.12 -14.22 7.75
CA TRP A 162 30.98 -13.15 8.17
C TRP A 162 32.44 -13.59 8.10
N ILE A 163 33.29 -12.74 7.54
CA ILE A 163 34.72 -12.99 7.40
C ILE A 163 35.52 -11.84 8.01
N CYS A 164 36.74 -12.11 8.40
CA CYS A 164 37.66 -11.09 8.89
C CYS A 164 37.91 -10.02 7.82
N ALA A 165 37.71 -8.75 8.16
CA ALA A 165 37.91 -7.60 7.28
C ALA A 165 39.41 -7.33 7.00
N ASP A 166 40.31 -7.70 7.91
CA ASP A 166 41.73 -7.52 7.72
C ASP A 166 42.31 -8.62 6.81
N LYS A 167 42.59 -8.22 5.56
CA LYS A 167 43.18 -9.09 4.54
C LYS A 167 44.68 -9.28 4.67
N GLY A 168 45.34 -8.44 5.49
CA GLY A 168 46.80 -8.43 5.71
C GLY A 168 47.23 -9.18 6.97
N ALA A 169 46.32 -9.62 7.82
CA ALA A 169 46.63 -10.33 9.04
C ALA A 169 47.38 -11.63 8.78
N SER A 170 48.48 -11.85 9.53
CA SER A 170 49.29 -13.08 9.47
C SER A 170 48.51 -14.32 9.90
N VAL A 171 47.49 -14.15 10.74
CA VAL A 171 46.57 -15.21 11.17
C VAL A 171 45.15 -14.73 10.89
N ARG A 172 44.43 -15.39 9.99
CA ARG A 172 43.04 -15.09 9.69
C ARG A 172 42.12 -15.68 10.74
N CYS A 173 41.12 -14.90 11.16
CA CYS A 173 40.03 -15.38 12.02
C CYS A 173 39.14 -16.36 11.29
N GLU A 174 38.57 -17.29 12.03
CA GLU A 174 37.59 -18.25 11.49
C GLU A 174 36.32 -17.52 11.00
N ALA A 175 35.83 -17.94 9.83
CA ALA A 175 34.61 -17.36 9.26
C ALA A 175 33.35 -17.93 9.96
N ILE A 176 32.38 -17.08 10.19
CA ILE A 176 31.09 -17.47 10.78
C ILE A 176 30.07 -17.57 9.62
N TRP A 177 29.61 -18.78 9.31
CA TRP A 177 28.63 -19.00 8.25
C TRP A 177 27.22 -19.09 8.81
N ASP A 178 26.24 -18.53 8.08
CA ASP A 178 24.84 -18.68 8.43
C ASP A 178 24.46 -20.16 8.31
N ARG A 179 23.68 -20.65 9.26
CA ARG A 179 23.09 -21.99 9.16
C ARG A 179 21.95 -21.93 8.15
N SER A 180 22.05 -22.73 7.09
CA SER A 180 20.99 -22.97 6.11
C SER A 180 19.82 -23.68 6.73
#